data_cba7d4d7d1190fb640c8a2dd611cbca7
#
_entry.id   cba7d4d7d1190fb640c8a2dd611cbca7
#
_cell.length_a   1.000
_cell.length_b   1.000
_cell.length_c   1.000
_cell.angle_alpha   90.00
_cell.angle_beta   90.00
_cell.angle_gamma   90.00
#
_symmetry.space_group_name_H-M   'P 1'
#
loop_
_entity.id
_entity.type
_entity.pdbx_description
1 polymer ?
#
loop_
_entity_poly.entity_id
_entity_poly.type
_entity_poly.pdbx_seq_one_letter_code
_entity_poly.pdbx_strand_id
1 'polypeptide(L)'
;MSSEANVLPSMPVNLTAQRLRDFRLIPRIETYPRVVSLAQTTAGKLALLTCFGLILWRVDTWYWLMLACLAATTFLPQKRHLVVMLATMSYTVATYLFGTTQPFVRLSFIGGVFALGTLLIWISARRPQSLVGKNALIVLFPAFTGLILLCCWLPSKGVGTTMLWEFTMVLGSYFWFIGYALLDHKAKSSKSLTLHLGSLRPFWGSTATPFPSGPASLRRVEAKDAESLAVIQLKGLKLLVWAMLLSFFLSGFTWFFHDYLHIPHFQTALYLSTKRTPVSWQMSWASIIVYYFYKLIWISVWGHQIIACCRMAGFDAMRNTYRPLSSTSVAEYFNRYYFYYKELLVYFFFFPTFLKMPTRWGRLRVPLAIFAAVTFGNTFYHFTRDLGYIQANGLWNSIASYDTFFFYSIVLAAGIAISRTGDTPDPSLGFVRNTLLPASLVGLFNCLLNIFSQTDRAYPLAEYLRFLGHLFFLN
;
A
#
# COMPACT_ATOMS: atom_id res chain seq x y z
N MET A 1 -13.15 -40.74 -46.89
CA MET A 1 -12.59 -41.20 -45.60
C MET A 1 -12.72 -40.08 -44.61
N SER A 2 -13.77 -40.14 -43.80
CA SER A 2 -14.18 -39.17 -42.79
C SER A 2 -13.39 -39.47 -41.50
N SER A 3 -12.63 -38.51 -41.02
CA SER A 3 -11.92 -38.56 -39.75
C SER A 3 -12.92 -38.17 -38.63
N GLU A 4 -13.42 -39.15 -37.91
CA GLU A 4 -14.15 -38.95 -36.65
C GLU A 4 -13.18 -38.39 -35.60
N ALA A 5 -13.37 -37.13 -35.27
CA ALA A 5 -12.71 -36.51 -34.12
C ALA A 5 -13.29 -37.12 -32.82
N ASN A 6 -12.48 -37.90 -32.09
CA ASN A 6 -12.79 -38.39 -30.75
C ASN A 6 -13.01 -37.20 -29.81
N VAL A 7 -14.27 -36.87 -29.57
CA VAL A 7 -14.69 -35.94 -28.47
C VAL A 7 -14.54 -36.72 -27.16
N LEU A 8 -13.50 -36.44 -26.42
CA LEU A 8 -13.32 -36.91 -25.04
C LEU A 8 -14.56 -36.49 -24.21
N PRO A 9 -15.18 -37.39 -23.44
CA PRO A 9 -16.31 -37.03 -22.60
C PRO A 9 -15.86 -35.99 -21.56
N SER A 10 -16.53 -34.83 -21.58
CA SER A 10 -16.36 -33.78 -20.57
C SER A 10 -16.57 -34.39 -19.18
N MET A 11 -15.53 -34.33 -18.32
CA MET A 11 -15.67 -34.74 -16.91
C MET A 11 -16.89 -34.05 -16.28
N PRO A 12 -17.68 -34.76 -15.48
CA PRO A 12 -18.83 -34.15 -14.82
C PRO A 12 -18.34 -33.00 -13.94
N VAL A 13 -18.70 -31.77 -14.33
CA VAL A 13 -18.43 -30.57 -13.56
C VAL A 13 -19.12 -30.74 -12.21
N ASN A 14 -18.35 -30.84 -11.13
CA ASN A 14 -18.89 -30.94 -9.79
C ASN A 14 -19.65 -29.65 -9.46
N LEU A 15 -20.97 -29.67 -9.66
CA LEU A 15 -21.89 -28.55 -9.49
C LEU A 15 -21.79 -27.92 -8.09
N THR A 16 -21.44 -28.70 -7.09
CA THR A 16 -21.23 -28.23 -5.70
C THR A 16 -19.96 -27.38 -5.60
N ALA A 17 -18.87 -27.82 -6.23
CA ALA A 17 -17.61 -27.05 -6.28
C ALA A 17 -17.77 -25.76 -7.10
N GLN A 18 -18.58 -25.81 -8.15
CA GLN A 18 -18.90 -24.62 -8.96
C GLN A 18 -19.78 -23.63 -8.18
N ARG A 19 -20.80 -24.11 -7.48
CA ARG A 19 -21.66 -23.28 -6.60
C ARG A 19 -20.85 -22.62 -5.48
N LEU A 20 -19.90 -23.31 -4.85
CA LEU A 20 -19.00 -22.74 -3.83
C LEU A 20 -18.05 -21.69 -4.41
N ARG A 21 -17.57 -21.88 -5.65
CA ARG A 21 -16.76 -20.86 -6.36
C ARG A 21 -17.56 -19.61 -6.70
N ASP A 22 -18.84 -19.76 -7.01
CA ASP A 22 -19.73 -18.68 -7.41
C ASP A 22 -20.43 -18.01 -6.21
N PHE A 23 -20.37 -18.62 -5.02
CA PHE A 23 -20.93 -18.02 -3.80
C PHE A 23 -20.25 -16.69 -3.48
N ARG A 24 -21.04 -15.65 -3.30
CA ARG A 24 -20.61 -14.30 -2.97
C ARG A 24 -21.45 -13.78 -1.82
N LEU A 25 -20.80 -13.53 -0.69
CA LEU A 25 -21.43 -12.93 0.47
C LEU A 25 -22.10 -11.58 0.14
N ILE A 26 -21.41 -10.77 -0.69
CA ILE A 26 -21.97 -9.51 -1.20
C ILE A 26 -22.18 -9.67 -2.72
N PRO A 27 -23.41 -9.52 -3.21
CA PRO A 27 -23.74 -9.67 -4.63
C PRO A 27 -23.03 -8.61 -5.49
N ARG A 28 -22.96 -8.86 -6.78
CA ARG A 28 -22.42 -7.90 -7.76
C ARG A 28 -23.47 -6.87 -8.12
N ILE A 29 -23.81 -5.97 -7.19
CA ILE A 29 -24.85 -4.95 -7.42
C ILE A 29 -24.57 -4.08 -8.65
N GLU A 30 -23.29 -3.91 -8.99
CA GLU A 30 -22.82 -3.18 -10.17
C GLU A 30 -23.13 -3.86 -11.52
N THR A 31 -23.64 -5.10 -11.52
CA THR A 31 -24.02 -5.84 -12.75
C THR A 31 -25.52 -5.81 -13.00
N TYR A 32 -26.33 -5.28 -12.09
CA TYR A 32 -27.79 -5.19 -12.27
C TYR A 32 -28.16 -3.88 -12.98
N PRO A 33 -28.69 -3.91 -14.23
CA PRO A 33 -28.98 -2.71 -15.01
C PRO A 33 -29.89 -1.71 -14.30
N ARG A 34 -30.92 -2.21 -13.56
CA ARG A 34 -31.84 -1.36 -12.79
C ARG A 34 -31.14 -0.61 -11.66
N VAL A 35 -30.17 -1.24 -10.99
CA VAL A 35 -29.39 -0.61 -9.91
C VAL A 35 -28.44 0.44 -10.51
N VAL A 36 -27.81 0.12 -11.63
CA VAL A 36 -26.90 1.05 -12.33
C VAL A 36 -27.70 2.26 -12.86
N SER A 37 -28.87 2.06 -13.46
CA SER A 37 -29.71 3.18 -13.93
C SER A 37 -30.21 4.06 -12.77
N LEU A 38 -30.61 3.45 -11.64
CA LEU A 38 -30.98 4.20 -10.43
C LEU A 38 -29.80 5.03 -9.91
N ALA A 39 -28.60 4.46 -9.86
CA ALA A 39 -27.39 5.13 -9.37
C ALA A 39 -26.97 6.32 -10.25
N GLN A 40 -27.41 6.41 -11.51
CA GLN A 40 -27.18 7.55 -12.37
C GLN A 40 -28.11 8.74 -12.03
N THR A 41 -29.28 8.49 -11.42
CA THR A 41 -30.22 9.56 -11.03
C THR A 41 -29.69 10.38 -9.85
N THR A 42 -30.20 11.59 -9.67
CA THR A 42 -29.86 12.45 -8.53
C THR A 42 -30.21 11.76 -7.20
N ALA A 43 -31.40 11.13 -7.11
CA ALA A 43 -31.82 10.41 -5.93
C ALA A 43 -30.91 9.20 -5.63
N GLY A 44 -30.51 8.45 -6.66
CA GLY A 44 -29.58 7.33 -6.50
C GLY A 44 -28.18 7.77 -6.06
N LYS A 45 -27.66 8.86 -6.61
CA LYS A 45 -26.38 9.45 -6.16
C LYS A 45 -26.42 9.88 -4.69
N LEU A 46 -27.51 10.54 -4.27
CA LEU A 46 -27.71 10.92 -2.86
C LEU A 46 -27.81 9.66 -1.97
N ALA A 47 -28.57 8.65 -2.37
CA ALA A 47 -28.68 7.39 -1.64
C ALA A 47 -27.31 6.70 -1.51
N LEU A 48 -26.51 6.63 -2.59
CA LEU A 48 -25.15 6.10 -2.56
C LEU A 48 -24.25 6.85 -1.59
N LEU A 49 -24.27 8.19 -1.63
CA LEU A 49 -23.48 9.03 -0.74
C LEU A 49 -23.93 8.87 0.71
N THR A 50 -25.23 8.78 0.98
CA THR A 50 -25.77 8.56 2.32
C THR A 50 -25.33 7.20 2.87
N CYS A 51 -25.51 6.11 2.11
CA CYS A 51 -25.04 4.79 2.51
C CYS A 51 -23.53 4.76 2.75
N PHE A 52 -22.77 5.39 1.87
CA PHE A 52 -21.31 5.50 2.00
C PHE A 52 -20.92 6.29 3.25
N GLY A 53 -21.57 7.43 3.50
CA GLY A 53 -21.35 8.27 4.67
C GLY A 53 -21.66 7.61 5.99
N LEU A 54 -22.76 6.84 6.09
CA LEU A 54 -23.14 6.07 7.28
C LEU A 54 -22.09 5.03 7.68
N ILE A 55 -21.43 4.41 6.70
CA ILE A 55 -20.35 3.45 6.97
C ILE A 55 -19.07 4.22 7.31
N LEU A 56 -18.75 5.28 6.58
CA LEU A 56 -17.53 6.06 6.75
C LEU A 56 -17.48 6.76 8.13
N TRP A 57 -18.62 7.19 8.64
CA TRP A 57 -18.74 7.79 9.99
C TRP A 57 -18.14 6.93 11.10
N ARG A 58 -18.18 5.61 10.96
CA ARG A 58 -17.62 4.67 11.96
C ARG A 58 -16.08 4.56 11.86
N VAL A 59 -15.48 5.10 10.82
CA VAL A 59 -14.11 4.76 10.42
C VAL A 59 -13.19 5.97 10.39
N ASP A 60 -13.70 7.17 10.10
CA ASP A 60 -12.92 8.40 9.92
C ASP A 60 -13.50 9.56 10.74
N THR A 61 -12.65 10.25 11.49
CA THR A 61 -13.01 11.45 12.26
C THR A 61 -13.42 12.62 11.35
N TRP A 62 -12.84 12.69 10.15
CA TRP A 62 -13.12 13.75 9.16
C TRP A 62 -14.10 13.29 8.07
N TYR A 63 -14.92 12.27 8.35
CA TYR A 63 -15.85 11.64 7.40
C TYR A 63 -16.76 12.65 6.68
N TRP A 64 -17.22 13.68 7.34
CA TRP A 64 -18.09 14.72 6.77
C TRP A 64 -17.38 15.52 5.67
N LEU A 65 -16.10 15.88 5.88
CA LEU A 65 -15.29 16.58 4.87
C LEU A 65 -14.96 15.65 3.69
N MET A 66 -14.62 14.40 3.99
CA MET A 66 -14.44 13.38 2.97
C MET A 66 -15.71 13.21 2.12
N LEU A 67 -16.87 13.13 2.77
CA LEU A 67 -18.16 12.97 2.11
C LEU A 67 -18.49 14.19 1.23
N ALA A 68 -18.20 15.40 1.70
CA ALA A 68 -18.39 16.62 0.90
C ALA A 68 -17.50 16.61 -0.36
N CYS A 69 -16.23 16.19 -0.24
CA CYS A 69 -15.32 16.02 -1.38
C CYS A 69 -15.84 14.96 -2.36
N LEU A 70 -16.34 13.84 -1.88
CA LEU A 70 -16.92 12.77 -2.70
C LEU A 70 -18.22 13.21 -3.39
N ALA A 71 -19.05 14.00 -2.71
CA ALA A 71 -20.24 14.60 -3.31
C ALA A 71 -19.86 15.54 -4.46
N ALA A 72 -18.86 16.40 -4.26
CA ALA A 72 -18.37 17.29 -5.31
C ALA A 72 -17.89 16.52 -6.56
N THR A 73 -17.13 15.43 -6.39
CA THR A 73 -16.68 14.59 -7.52
C THR A 73 -17.84 13.84 -8.20
N THR A 74 -18.89 13.51 -7.45
CA THR A 74 -20.08 12.80 -7.96
C THR A 74 -20.98 13.70 -8.79
N PHE A 75 -21.20 14.94 -8.34
CA PHE A 75 -22.12 15.88 -9.00
C PHE A 75 -21.43 16.76 -10.05
N LEU A 76 -20.09 16.87 -10.04
CA LEU A 76 -19.30 17.65 -11.01
C LEU A 76 -18.31 16.77 -11.81
N PRO A 77 -18.77 15.67 -12.45
CA PRO A 77 -17.86 14.69 -13.07
C PRO A 77 -17.05 15.29 -14.22
N GLN A 78 -17.58 16.29 -14.95
CA GLN A 78 -16.88 16.97 -16.05
C GLN A 78 -15.67 17.78 -15.58
N LYS A 79 -15.72 18.29 -14.33
CA LYS A 79 -14.64 19.06 -13.69
C LYS A 79 -13.86 18.25 -12.67
N ARG A 80 -13.91 16.90 -12.75
CA ARG A 80 -13.36 15.97 -11.74
C ARG A 80 -11.92 16.30 -11.36
N HIS A 81 -11.02 16.57 -12.30
CA HIS A 81 -9.62 16.88 -12.00
C HIS A 81 -9.46 18.15 -11.16
N LEU A 82 -10.23 19.19 -11.50
CA LEU A 82 -10.25 20.44 -10.71
C LEU A 82 -10.83 20.19 -9.32
N VAL A 83 -11.94 19.45 -9.24
CA VAL A 83 -12.59 19.09 -7.96
C VAL A 83 -11.64 18.27 -7.09
N VAL A 84 -10.96 17.27 -7.64
CA VAL A 84 -9.97 16.46 -6.89
C VAL A 84 -8.83 17.34 -6.37
N MET A 85 -8.32 18.26 -7.17
CA MET A 85 -7.28 19.19 -6.74
C MET A 85 -7.76 20.08 -5.58
N LEU A 86 -8.92 20.72 -5.73
CA LEU A 86 -9.49 21.59 -4.69
C LEU A 86 -9.85 20.81 -3.44
N ALA A 87 -10.44 19.61 -3.58
CA ALA A 87 -10.75 18.73 -2.47
C ALA A 87 -9.49 18.30 -1.71
N THR A 88 -8.41 17.94 -2.42
CA THR A 88 -7.12 17.60 -1.81
C THR A 88 -6.55 18.78 -1.02
N MET A 89 -6.57 19.97 -1.58
CA MET A 89 -6.11 21.18 -0.91
C MET A 89 -6.97 21.50 0.33
N SER A 90 -8.30 21.50 0.19
CA SER A 90 -9.23 21.80 1.28
C SER A 90 -9.12 20.77 2.42
N TYR A 91 -9.04 19.48 2.08
CA TYR A 91 -8.86 18.40 3.06
C TYR A 91 -7.53 18.55 3.81
N THR A 92 -6.46 18.85 3.09
CA THR A 92 -5.14 19.09 3.68
C THR A 92 -5.17 20.29 4.62
N VAL A 93 -5.72 21.43 4.17
CA VAL A 93 -5.84 22.63 4.99
C VAL A 93 -6.66 22.35 6.26
N ALA A 94 -7.85 21.76 6.12
CA ALA A 94 -8.71 21.48 7.25
C ALA A 94 -8.06 20.53 8.28
N THR A 95 -7.44 19.44 7.82
CA THR A 95 -6.80 18.47 8.73
C THR A 95 -5.63 19.07 9.51
N TYR A 96 -4.91 20.04 8.95
CA TYR A 96 -3.83 20.72 9.66
C TYR A 96 -4.31 21.90 10.51
N LEU A 97 -5.32 22.67 10.07
CA LEU A 97 -5.88 23.74 10.90
C LEU A 97 -6.43 23.23 12.21
N PHE A 98 -7.12 22.08 12.18
CA PHE A 98 -7.81 21.55 13.35
C PHE A 98 -7.10 20.39 14.06
N GLY A 99 -6.05 19.82 13.43
CA GLY A 99 -5.38 18.61 13.90
C GLY A 99 -4.00 18.82 14.52
N THR A 100 -3.44 20.04 14.54
CA THR A 100 -2.08 20.30 15.07
C THR A 100 -2.00 21.54 15.92
N THR A 101 -0.98 21.60 16.81
CA THR A 101 -0.73 22.73 17.68
C THR A 101 -0.09 23.94 16.97
N GLN A 102 0.48 23.74 15.80
CA GLN A 102 1.14 24.79 15.01
C GLN A 102 0.66 24.76 13.54
N PRO A 103 -0.63 25.03 13.29
CA PRO A 103 -1.23 24.81 11.96
C PRO A 103 -0.62 25.71 10.88
N PHE A 104 -0.37 26.97 11.16
CA PHE A 104 0.12 27.92 10.16
C PHE A 104 1.55 27.61 9.69
N VAL A 105 2.43 27.19 10.61
CA VAL A 105 3.80 26.80 10.27
C VAL A 105 3.79 25.57 9.36
N ARG A 106 3.01 24.54 9.70
CA ARG A 106 2.90 23.32 8.87
C ARG A 106 2.23 23.60 7.53
N LEU A 107 1.20 24.43 7.48
CA LEU A 107 0.56 24.82 6.22
C LEU A 107 1.49 25.61 5.32
N SER A 108 2.39 26.48 5.84
CA SER A 108 3.38 27.17 5.04
C SER A 108 4.40 26.20 4.42
N PHE A 109 4.86 25.18 5.17
CA PHE A 109 5.73 24.14 4.62
C PHE A 109 5.04 23.27 3.58
N ILE A 110 3.76 22.91 3.78
CA ILE A 110 2.97 22.20 2.77
C ILE A 110 2.82 23.06 1.52
N GLY A 111 2.51 24.35 1.67
CA GLY A 111 2.46 25.30 0.54
C GLY A 111 3.80 25.34 -0.22
N GLY A 112 4.92 25.37 0.51
CA GLY A 112 6.26 25.28 -0.07
C GLY A 112 6.50 23.97 -0.82
N VAL A 113 6.07 22.84 -0.30
CA VAL A 113 6.18 21.52 -0.95
C VAL A 113 5.29 21.43 -2.20
N PHE A 114 4.07 21.97 -2.17
CA PHE A 114 3.20 22.07 -3.36
C PHE A 114 3.81 23.01 -4.42
N ALA A 115 4.38 24.16 -4.02
CA ALA A 115 5.07 25.06 -4.91
C ALA A 115 6.30 24.39 -5.55
N LEU A 116 7.11 23.69 -4.75
CA LEU A 116 8.25 22.91 -5.24
C LEU A 116 7.79 21.82 -6.23
N GLY A 117 6.77 21.03 -5.89
CA GLY A 117 6.21 20.02 -6.77
C GLY A 117 5.72 20.61 -8.10
N THR A 118 4.99 21.72 -8.03
CA THR A 118 4.52 22.46 -9.21
C THR A 118 5.69 22.95 -10.07
N LEU A 119 6.70 23.55 -9.46
CA LEU A 119 7.91 24.02 -10.14
C LEU A 119 8.64 22.88 -10.85
N LEU A 120 8.84 21.73 -10.17
CA LEU A 120 9.50 20.57 -10.75
C LEU A 120 8.70 19.98 -11.94
N ILE A 121 7.38 19.88 -11.81
CA ILE A 121 6.48 19.45 -12.91
C ILE A 121 6.58 20.44 -14.07
N TRP A 122 6.55 21.74 -13.80
CA TRP A 122 6.67 22.79 -14.81
C TRP A 122 8.02 22.76 -15.54
N ILE A 123 9.14 22.60 -14.79
CA ILE A 123 10.48 22.45 -15.39
C ILE A 123 10.52 21.21 -16.28
N SER A 124 10.00 20.08 -15.81
CA SER A 124 9.94 18.83 -16.57
C SER A 124 9.14 19.00 -17.88
N ALA A 125 8.05 19.79 -17.82
CA ALA A 125 7.21 20.09 -18.98
C ALA A 125 7.90 21.00 -20.00
N ARG A 126 8.47 22.12 -19.52
CA ARG A 126 9.07 23.15 -20.37
C ARG A 126 10.47 22.79 -20.89
N ARG A 127 11.21 22.02 -20.10
CA ARG A 127 12.59 21.62 -20.41
C ARG A 127 12.76 20.09 -20.29
N PRO A 128 12.17 19.30 -21.22
CA PRO A 128 12.22 17.85 -21.16
C PRO A 128 13.64 17.27 -21.26
N GLN A 129 14.61 18.06 -21.78
CA GLN A 129 16.02 17.71 -21.85
C GLN A 129 16.80 18.03 -20.55
N SER A 130 16.21 18.71 -19.57
CA SER A 130 16.82 18.96 -18.26
C SER A 130 17.02 17.64 -17.49
N LEU A 131 17.88 17.66 -16.45
CA LEU A 131 18.09 16.49 -15.59
C LEU A 131 16.78 16.02 -14.95
N VAL A 132 15.93 16.95 -14.48
CA VAL A 132 14.59 16.64 -13.94
C VAL A 132 13.71 16.04 -15.03
N GLY A 133 13.73 16.59 -16.24
CA GLY A 133 12.95 16.07 -17.36
C GLY A 133 13.40 14.68 -17.83
N LYS A 134 14.70 14.41 -17.91
CA LYS A 134 15.24 13.11 -18.37
C LYS A 134 15.21 12.05 -17.28
N ASN A 135 15.68 12.39 -16.08
CA ASN A 135 15.98 11.45 -15.00
C ASN A 135 15.54 12.00 -13.64
N ALA A 136 14.23 12.25 -13.46
CA ALA A 136 13.67 12.83 -12.24
C ALA A 136 14.17 12.12 -10.95
N LEU A 137 14.30 10.80 -10.95
CA LEU A 137 14.75 10.04 -9.78
C LEU A 137 16.20 10.35 -9.42
N ILE A 138 17.08 10.56 -10.41
CA ILE A 138 18.49 10.91 -10.17
C ILE A 138 18.63 12.30 -9.51
N VAL A 139 17.63 13.14 -9.66
CA VAL A 139 17.58 14.45 -8.98
C VAL A 139 16.93 14.33 -7.61
N LEU A 140 15.77 13.67 -7.54
CA LEU A 140 14.97 13.61 -6.32
C LEU A 140 15.67 12.86 -5.19
N PHE A 141 16.23 11.66 -5.45
CA PHE A 141 16.84 10.86 -4.40
C PHE A 141 18.08 11.52 -3.78
N PRO A 142 19.09 11.99 -4.57
CA PRO A 142 20.23 12.68 -3.99
C PRO A 142 19.87 14.00 -3.33
N ALA A 143 18.95 14.79 -3.90
CA ALA A 143 18.52 16.05 -3.31
C ALA A 143 17.86 15.84 -1.94
N PHE A 144 16.97 14.85 -1.83
CA PHE A 144 16.30 14.54 -0.57
C PHE A 144 17.25 13.94 0.45
N THR A 145 18.14 13.01 0.04
CA THR A 145 19.20 12.47 0.90
C THR A 145 20.16 13.56 1.37
N GLY A 146 20.58 14.46 0.46
CA GLY A 146 21.42 15.59 0.80
C GLY A 146 20.76 16.55 1.80
N LEU A 147 19.45 16.77 1.69
CA LEU A 147 18.68 17.57 2.65
C LEU A 147 18.67 16.90 4.05
N ILE A 148 18.47 15.59 4.14
CA ILE A 148 18.53 14.84 5.40
C ILE A 148 19.94 14.95 6.01
N LEU A 149 20.99 14.76 5.20
CA LEU A 149 22.38 14.88 5.66
C LEU A 149 22.70 16.30 6.15
N LEU A 150 22.20 17.32 5.45
CA LEU A 150 22.32 18.71 5.88
C LEU A 150 21.64 18.96 7.23
N CYS A 151 20.42 18.44 7.42
CA CYS A 151 19.71 18.50 8.70
C CYS A 151 20.52 17.83 9.84
N CYS A 152 21.17 16.70 9.56
CA CYS A 152 21.98 15.98 10.54
C CYS A 152 23.32 16.68 10.84
N TRP A 153 23.85 17.43 9.88
CA TRP A 153 25.13 18.14 10.03
C TRP A 153 25.02 19.47 10.79
N LEU A 154 23.86 20.13 10.67
CA LEU A 154 23.60 21.40 11.35
C LEU A 154 23.46 21.20 12.87
N PRO A 155 23.84 22.23 13.70
CA PRO A 155 23.65 22.16 15.15
C PRO A 155 22.22 21.84 15.54
N SER A 156 22.03 20.88 16.46
CA SER A 156 20.70 20.40 16.87
C SER A 156 19.83 21.44 17.56
N LYS A 157 20.44 22.50 18.09
CA LYS A 157 19.76 23.59 18.80
C LYS A 157 19.77 24.85 17.95
N GLY A 158 18.65 25.16 17.32
CA GLY A 158 18.44 26.41 16.58
C GLY A 158 17.09 26.42 15.88
N VAL A 159 16.45 27.58 15.83
CA VAL A 159 15.13 27.75 15.18
C VAL A 159 15.22 27.36 13.71
N GLY A 160 16.28 27.75 13.01
CA GLY A 160 16.50 27.42 11.59
C GLY A 160 16.63 25.90 11.35
N THR A 161 17.38 25.20 12.19
CA THR A 161 17.53 23.73 12.09
C THR A 161 16.21 23.02 12.36
N THR A 162 15.45 23.45 13.37
CA THR A 162 14.13 22.90 13.66
C THR A 162 13.17 23.11 12.49
N MET A 163 13.13 24.30 11.90
CA MET A 163 12.32 24.59 10.73
C MET A 163 12.72 23.74 9.51
N LEU A 164 14.03 23.52 9.31
CA LEU A 164 14.52 22.69 8.21
C LEU A 164 14.13 21.22 8.40
N TRP A 165 14.17 20.69 9.62
CA TRP A 165 13.69 19.35 9.95
C TRP A 165 12.18 19.22 9.70
N GLU A 166 11.36 20.17 10.17
CA GLU A 166 9.91 20.19 9.93
C GLU A 166 9.59 20.22 8.43
N PHE A 167 10.27 21.07 7.67
CA PHE A 167 10.13 21.09 6.21
C PHE A 167 10.51 19.75 5.58
N THR A 168 11.62 19.16 6.01
CA THR A 168 12.12 17.87 5.50
C THR A 168 11.15 16.73 5.80
N MET A 169 10.53 16.71 6.99
CA MET A 169 9.49 15.75 7.37
C MET A 169 8.22 15.90 6.51
N VAL A 170 7.79 17.16 6.28
CA VAL A 170 6.67 17.42 5.37
C VAL A 170 7.03 16.96 3.96
N LEU A 171 8.20 17.31 3.44
CA LEU A 171 8.66 16.88 2.13
C LEU A 171 8.72 15.35 2.02
N GLY A 172 9.20 14.65 3.06
CA GLY A 172 9.21 13.19 3.14
C GLY A 172 7.82 12.56 2.98
N SER A 173 6.80 13.20 3.54
CA SER A 173 5.40 12.77 3.40
C SER A 173 4.85 12.92 1.98
N TYR A 174 5.42 13.81 1.17
CA TYR A 174 5.01 14.06 -0.21
C TYR A 174 5.99 13.51 -1.26
N PHE A 175 7.15 13.01 -0.84
CA PHE A 175 8.25 12.61 -1.71
C PHE A 175 7.84 11.65 -2.82
N TRP A 176 7.12 10.58 -2.45
CA TRP A 176 6.69 9.56 -3.40
C TRP A 176 5.60 10.06 -4.36
N PHE A 177 4.73 10.94 -3.89
CA PHE A 177 3.71 11.57 -4.74
C PHE A 177 4.34 12.51 -5.77
N ILE A 178 5.33 13.32 -5.36
CA ILE A 178 6.10 14.18 -6.28
C ILE A 178 6.84 13.30 -7.29
N GLY A 179 7.47 12.22 -6.82
CA GLY A 179 8.13 11.26 -7.69
C GLY A 179 7.21 10.69 -8.77
N TYR A 180 6.03 10.24 -8.42
CA TYR A 180 5.02 9.76 -9.39
C TYR A 180 4.58 10.88 -10.35
N ALA A 181 4.30 12.08 -9.83
CA ALA A 181 3.88 13.18 -10.66
C ALA A 181 4.93 13.54 -11.73
N LEU A 182 6.22 13.50 -11.39
CA LEU A 182 7.31 13.76 -12.34
C LEU A 182 7.51 12.63 -13.35
N LEU A 183 7.42 11.37 -12.91
CA LEU A 183 7.58 10.22 -13.80
C LEU A 183 6.40 10.11 -14.77
N ASP A 184 5.18 10.30 -14.27
CA ASP A 184 3.95 10.19 -15.03
C ASP A 184 3.74 11.37 -15.99
N HIS A 185 4.39 12.52 -15.74
CA HIS A 185 4.30 13.67 -16.63
C HIS A 185 4.77 13.37 -18.06
N LYS A 186 5.67 12.40 -18.23
CA LYS A 186 6.13 11.89 -19.53
C LYS A 186 5.06 11.09 -20.28
N ALA A 187 4.07 10.55 -19.57
CA ALA A 187 3.01 9.76 -20.20
C ALA A 187 2.07 10.67 -21.01
N LYS A 188 1.85 10.34 -22.29
CA LYS A 188 0.95 11.10 -23.18
C LYS A 188 -0.46 11.28 -22.63
N SER A 189 -0.91 10.38 -21.76
CA SER A 189 -2.23 10.40 -21.12
C SER A 189 -2.37 11.37 -19.96
N SER A 190 -1.28 11.92 -19.42
CA SER A 190 -1.27 12.69 -18.18
C SER A 190 -0.75 14.11 -18.39
N LYS A 191 -1.50 14.95 -19.15
CA LYS A 191 -1.12 16.36 -19.37
C LYS A 191 -1.85 17.36 -18.43
N SER A 192 -2.81 16.90 -17.62
CA SER A 192 -3.59 17.77 -16.73
C SER A 192 -2.80 18.15 -15.48
N LEU A 193 -2.38 19.41 -15.37
CA LEU A 193 -1.71 19.93 -14.17
C LEU A 193 -2.61 19.78 -12.93
N THR A 194 -3.91 20.00 -13.05
CA THR A 194 -4.88 19.84 -11.97
C THR A 194 -4.91 18.42 -11.43
N LEU A 195 -4.83 17.39 -12.30
CA LEU A 195 -4.75 16.00 -11.86
C LEU A 195 -3.40 15.71 -11.18
N HIS A 196 -2.29 16.26 -11.65
CA HIS A 196 -0.99 16.12 -11.01
C HIS A 196 -1.00 16.70 -9.59
N LEU A 197 -1.51 17.92 -9.43
CA LEU A 197 -1.63 18.57 -8.12
C LEU A 197 -2.63 17.85 -7.21
N GLY A 198 -3.77 17.44 -7.74
CA GLY A 198 -4.77 16.65 -6.99
C GLY A 198 -4.28 15.26 -6.57
N SER A 199 -3.28 14.71 -7.27
CA SER A 199 -2.65 13.43 -6.91
C SER A 199 -1.49 13.57 -5.93
N LEU A 200 -1.05 14.79 -5.59
CA LEU A 200 -0.10 15.03 -4.52
C LEU A 200 -0.78 14.80 -3.16
N ARG A 201 -0.83 13.56 -2.71
CA ARG A 201 -1.54 13.10 -1.53
C ARG A 201 -3.05 13.36 -1.63
N PRO A 202 -3.76 12.67 -2.54
CA PRO A 202 -5.19 12.90 -2.78
C PRO A 202 -6.01 12.76 -1.48
N PHE A 203 -7.12 13.49 -1.38
CA PHE A 203 -7.95 13.58 -0.17
C PHE A 203 -8.42 12.22 0.37
N TRP A 204 -8.50 11.18 -0.45
CA TRP A 204 -8.76 9.79 -0.02
C TRP A 204 -7.51 9.01 0.39
N GLY A 205 -6.30 9.56 0.17
CA GLY A 205 -5.04 8.85 0.30
C GLY A 205 -4.45 8.89 1.70
N SER A 206 -3.42 8.04 1.90
CA SER A 206 -2.60 8.08 3.10
C SER A 206 -1.35 8.93 2.88
N THR A 207 -0.71 9.34 3.98
CA THR A 207 0.59 10.05 3.95
C THR A 207 1.76 9.14 3.59
N ALA A 208 1.54 7.82 3.59
CA ALA A 208 2.59 6.85 3.48
C ALA A 208 2.71 6.29 2.06
N THR A 209 1.71 5.55 1.61
CA THR A 209 1.73 4.89 0.30
C THR A 209 0.82 5.64 -0.64
N PRO A 210 1.30 6.05 -1.84
CA PRO A 210 0.46 6.69 -2.85
C PRO A 210 -0.60 5.70 -3.38
N PHE A 211 -1.87 6.00 -3.13
CA PHE A 211 -3.01 5.26 -3.63
C PHE A 211 -3.82 6.14 -4.60
N PRO A 212 -4.11 5.69 -5.78
CA PRO A 212 -3.70 4.47 -6.48
C PRO A 212 -2.46 4.68 -7.38
N SER A 213 -1.31 4.96 -6.87
CA SER A 213 -0.07 5.33 -7.58
C SER A 213 -0.10 6.81 -8.04
N GLY A 214 0.24 7.11 -9.29
CA GLY A 214 0.33 8.48 -9.79
C GLY A 214 -0.80 8.91 -10.71
N PRO A 215 -0.74 10.15 -11.22
CA PRO A 215 -1.77 10.74 -12.08
C PRO A 215 -2.03 9.95 -13.37
N ALA A 216 -1.03 9.31 -13.96
CA ALA A 216 -1.22 8.46 -15.15
C ALA A 216 -2.06 7.22 -14.85
N SER A 217 -1.89 6.64 -13.67
CA SER A 217 -2.69 5.51 -13.20
C SER A 217 -4.15 5.92 -12.98
N LEU A 218 -4.37 7.06 -12.32
CA LEU A 218 -5.71 7.64 -12.11
C LEU A 218 -6.42 7.89 -13.44
N ARG A 219 -5.75 8.56 -14.38
CA ARG A 219 -6.32 8.89 -15.70
C ARG A 219 -6.75 7.65 -16.48
N ARG A 220 -6.00 6.56 -16.37
CA ARG A 220 -6.31 5.29 -17.07
C ARG A 220 -7.59 4.63 -16.56
N VAL A 221 -7.89 4.77 -15.28
CA VAL A 221 -9.02 4.10 -14.60
C VAL A 221 -10.18 5.06 -14.30
N GLU A 222 -10.15 6.26 -14.85
CA GLU A 222 -11.18 7.29 -14.67
C GLU A 222 -12.48 6.91 -15.38
N ALA A 223 -13.63 7.18 -14.75
CA ALA A 223 -14.95 7.05 -15.35
C ALA A 223 -15.11 7.99 -16.56
N LYS A 224 -15.58 7.45 -17.69
CA LYS A 224 -15.70 8.19 -18.96
C LYS A 224 -17.07 8.81 -19.14
N ASP A 225 -18.10 8.21 -18.58
CA ASP A 225 -19.51 8.57 -18.71
C ASP A 225 -20.28 8.34 -17.41
N ALA A 226 -21.59 8.63 -17.41
CA ALA A 226 -22.44 8.50 -16.23
C ALA A 226 -22.65 7.03 -15.81
N GLU A 227 -22.71 6.11 -16.77
CA GLU A 227 -22.88 4.69 -16.49
C GLU A 227 -21.63 4.11 -15.85
N SER A 228 -20.45 4.33 -16.43
CA SER A 228 -19.17 3.88 -15.86
C SER A 228 -18.94 4.50 -14.48
N LEU A 229 -19.32 5.76 -14.25
CA LEU A 229 -19.26 6.38 -12.93
C LEU A 229 -20.15 5.63 -11.92
N ALA A 230 -21.39 5.36 -12.26
CA ALA A 230 -22.32 4.63 -11.39
C ALA A 230 -21.80 3.23 -11.05
N VAL A 231 -21.31 2.49 -12.05
CA VAL A 231 -20.71 1.15 -11.86
C VAL A 231 -19.50 1.23 -10.92
N ILE A 232 -18.60 2.21 -11.10
CA ILE A 232 -17.42 2.40 -10.26
C ILE A 232 -17.80 2.74 -8.82
N GLN A 233 -18.80 3.63 -8.63
CA GLN A 233 -19.28 4.02 -7.31
C GLN A 233 -19.96 2.86 -6.58
N LEU A 234 -20.77 2.03 -7.27
CA LEU A 234 -21.33 0.80 -6.71
C LEU A 234 -20.25 -0.21 -6.28
N LYS A 235 -19.17 -0.36 -7.09
CA LYS A 235 -17.98 -1.15 -6.68
C LYS A 235 -17.30 -0.53 -5.47
N GLY A 236 -17.27 0.80 -5.35
CA GLY A 236 -16.75 1.55 -4.20
C GLY A 236 -17.55 1.25 -2.94
N LEU A 237 -18.87 1.40 -2.98
CA LEU A 237 -19.77 1.08 -1.86
C LEU A 237 -19.59 -0.37 -1.39
N LYS A 238 -19.62 -1.31 -2.32
CA LYS A 238 -19.40 -2.73 -2.02
C LYS A 238 -18.07 -2.98 -1.32
N LEU A 239 -17.01 -2.28 -1.73
CA LEU A 239 -15.68 -2.42 -1.12
C LEU A 239 -15.65 -1.82 0.29
N LEU A 240 -16.36 -0.72 0.54
CA LEU A 240 -16.50 -0.14 1.87
C LEU A 240 -17.28 -1.05 2.82
N VAL A 241 -18.34 -1.69 2.33
CA VAL A 241 -19.08 -2.73 3.10
C VAL A 241 -18.14 -3.89 3.47
N TRP A 242 -17.27 -4.33 2.55
CA TRP A 242 -16.25 -5.33 2.87
C TRP A 242 -15.27 -4.84 3.94
N ALA A 243 -14.82 -3.59 3.88
CA ALA A 243 -13.96 -3.01 4.90
C ALA A 243 -14.63 -3.01 6.28
N MET A 244 -15.92 -2.64 6.33
CA MET A 244 -16.71 -2.65 7.56
C MET A 244 -16.85 -4.08 8.14
N LEU A 245 -17.21 -5.06 7.32
CA LEU A 245 -17.32 -6.45 7.76
C LEU A 245 -15.99 -7.01 8.28
N LEU A 246 -14.89 -6.73 7.57
CA LEU A 246 -13.56 -7.12 8.02
C LEU A 246 -13.14 -6.40 9.29
N SER A 247 -13.55 -5.15 9.51
CA SER A 247 -13.30 -4.42 10.75
C SER A 247 -14.02 -5.06 11.94
N PHE A 248 -15.29 -5.43 11.79
CA PHE A 248 -16.02 -6.19 12.82
C PHE A 248 -15.39 -7.54 13.09
N PHE A 249 -15.02 -8.26 12.01
CA PHE A 249 -14.32 -9.53 12.15
C PHE A 249 -12.99 -9.36 12.89
N LEU A 250 -12.22 -8.31 12.59
CA LEU A 250 -10.96 -8.01 13.27
C LEU A 250 -11.16 -7.78 14.76
N SER A 251 -12.20 -7.02 15.15
CA SER A 251 -12.53 -6.78 16.57
C SER A 251 -12.90 -8.09 17.29
N GLY A 252 -13.75 -8.91 16.68
CA GLY A 252 -14.11 -10.23 17.22
C GLY A 252 -12.93 -11.19 17.28
N PHE A 253 -12.05 -11.18 16.26
CA PHE A 253 -10.83 -11.95 16.20
C PHE A 253 -9.87 -11.57 17.33
N THR A 254 -9.65 -10.26 17.55
CA THR A 254 -8.79 -9.76 18.63
C THR A 254 -9.33 -10.17 19.97
N TRP A 255 -10.62 -9.94 20.22
CA TRP A 255 -11.29 -10.34 21.47
C TRP A 255 -11.17 -11.86 21.71
N PHE A 256 -11.46 -12.69 20.70
CA PHE A 256 -11.44 -14.14 20.84
C PHE A 256 -10.06 -14.69 21.19
N PHE A 257 -9.01 -14.23 20.47
CA PHE A 257 -7.68 -14.78 20.67
C PHE A 257 -6.95 -14.17 21.87
N HIS A 258 -7.08 -12.87 22.13
CA HIS A 258 -6.35 -12.22 23.22
C HIS A 258 -7.12 -12.19 24.53
N ASP A 259 -8.42 -11.85 24.50
CA ASP A 259 -9.20 -11.70 25.74
C ASP A 259 -9.80 -13.04 26.21
N TYR A 260 -10.33 -13.88 25.29
CA TYR A 260 -10.95 -15.15 25.66
C TYR A 260 -9.95 -16.31 25.75
N LEU A 261 -9.08 -16.50 24.75
CA LEU A 261 -8.06 -17.58 24.76
C LEU A 261 -6.77 -17.17 25.47
N HIS A 262 -6.62 -15.92 25.90
CA HIS A 262 -5.44 -15.39 26.60
C HIS A 262 -4.12 -15.58 25.84
N ILE A 263 -4.15 -15.64 24.50
CA ILE A 263 -2.94 -15.69 23.69
C ILE A 263 -2.26 -14.33 23.78
N PRO A 264 -1.00 -14.24 24.21
CA PRO A 264 -0.32 -12.96 24.35
C PRO A 264 -0.14 -12.27 23.00
N HIS A 265 -0.18 -10.94 22.99
CA HIS A 265 0.25 -10.18 21.82
C HIS A 265 1.70 -10.50 21.47
N PHE A 266 2.04 -10.50 20.21
CA PHE A 266 3.40 -10.82 19.75
C PHE A 266 4.47 -9.97 20.45
N GLN A 267 4.23 -8.66 20.62
CA GLN A 267 5.15 -7.76 21.31
C GLN A 267 5.36 -8.17 22.78
N THR A 268 4.32 -8.64 23.46
CA THR A 268 4.40 -9.15 24.82
C THR A 268 5.19 -10.45 24.89
N ALA A 269 4.93 -11.39 23.96
CA ALA A 269 5.68 -12.65 23.89
C ALA A 269 7.17 -12.41 23.61
N LEU A 270 7.49 -11.48 22.70
CA LEU A 270 8.85 -11.06 22.40
C LEU A 270 9.50 -10.39 23.63
N TYR A 271 8.82 -9.46 24.30
CA TYR A 271 9.30 -8.81 25.52
C TYR A 271 9.66 -9.83 26.60
N LEU A 272 8.79 -10.80 26.89
CA LEU A 272 9.06 -11.86 27.87
C LEU A 272 10.27 -12.72 27.46
N SER A 273 10.46 -12.98 26.19
CA SER A 273 11.64 -13.66 25.67
C SER A 273 12.93 -12.88 25.95
N THR A 274 12.92 -11.53 25.78
CA THR A 274 14.09 -10.69 26.10
C THR A 274 14.43 -10.69 27.58
N LYS A 275 13.42 -10.90 28.46
CA LYS A 275 13.62 -11.02 29.92
C LYS A 275 14.01 -12.41 30.37
N ARG A 276 14.28 -13.35 29.45
CA ARG A 276 14.61 -14.74 29.75
C ARG A 276 13.49 -15.53 30.48
N THR A 277 12.27 -15.05 30.36
CA THR A 277 11.07 -15.70 30.89
C THR A 277 10.07 -15.93 29.75
N PRO A 278 10.44 -16.64 28.66
CA PRO A 278 9.57 -16.80 27.52
C PRO A 278 8.29 -17.54 27.91
N VAL A 279 7.20 -17.21 27.24
CA VAL A 279 5.99 -18.04 27.29
C VAL A 279 6.29 -19.41 26.64
N SER A 280 5.43 -20.40 26.88
CA SER A 280 5.62 -21.71 26.26
C SER A 280 5.76 -21.60 24.74
N TRP A 281 6.46 -22.57 24.13
CA TRP A 281 6.67 -22.54 22.67
C TRP A 281 5.35 -22.58 21.90
N GLN A 282 4.31 -23.28 22.41
CA GLN A 282 2.98 -23.30 21.82
C GLN A 282 2.35 -21.91 21.81
N MET A 283 2.44 -21.19 22.93
CA MET A 283 1.92 -19.82 23.05
C MET A 283 2.71 -18.84 22.17
N SER A 284 4.03 -19.07 22.02
CA SER A 284 4.85 -18.27 21.10
C SER A 284 4.42 -18.48 19.65
N TRP A 285 4.17 -19.72 19.22
CA TRP A 285 3.62 -20.00 17.89
C TRP A 285 2.22 -19.42 17.70
N ALA A 286 1.33 -19.61 18.68
CA ALA A 286 -0.01 -19.04 18.62
C ALA A 286 0.05 -17.52 18.47
N SER A 287 0.93 -16.86 19.22
CA SER A 287 1.14 -15.41 19.19
C SER A 287 1.54 -14.89 17.80
N ILE A 288 2.52 -15.54 17.12
CA ILE A 288 2.93 -15.10 15.78
C ILE A 288 1.89 -15.41 14.71
N ILE A 289 1.17 -16.52 14.83
CA ILE A 289 0.09 -16.88 13.89
C ILE A 289 -1.06 -15.87 14.00
N VAL A 290 -1.50 -15.57 15.23
CA VAL A 290 -2.56 -14.57 15.48
C VAL A 290 -2.11 -13.20 14.96
N TYR A 291 -0.87 -12.81 15.22
CA TYR A 291 -0.31 -11.56 14.74
C TYR A 291 -0.25 -11.47 13.20
N TYR A 292 0.13 -12.56 12.52
CA TYR A 292 0.12 -12.65 11.06
C TYR A 292 -1.28 -12.40 10.48
N PHE A 293 -2.31 -13.09 11.01
CA PHE A 293 -3.68 -12.89 10.55
C PHE A 293 -4.22 -11.51 10.91
N TYR A 294 -3.91 -11.00 12.10
CA TYR A 294 -4.25 -9.63 12.50
C TYR A 294 -3.73 -8.60 11.47
N LYS A 295 -2.43 -8.65 11.13
CA LYS A 295 -1.84 -7.75 10.13
C LYS A 295 -2.49 -7.88 8.76
N LEU A 296 -2.77 -9.11 8.34
CA LEU A 296 -3.42 -9.39 7.06
C LEU A 296 -4.81 -8.75 6.96
N ILE A 297 -5.61 -8.92 8.00
CA ILE A 297 -6.97 -8.36 8.05
C ILE A 297 -6.89 -6.84 8.15
N TRP A 298 -6.03 -6.32 9.03
CA TRP A 298 -5.85 -4.89 9.25
C TRP A 298 -5.48 -4.14 7.96
N ILE A 299 -4.49 -4.62 7.20
CA ILE A 299 -4.09 -3.99 5.93
C ILE A 299 -5.21 -4.09 4.89
N SER A 300 -6.02 -5.16 4.94
CA SER A 300 -7.17 -5.33 4.06
C SER A 300 -8.26 -4.32 4.36
N VAL A 301 -8.59 -4.09 5.64
CA VAL A 301 -9.57 -3.08 6.09
C VAL A 301 -9.14 -1.71 5.57
N TRP A 302 -7.93 -1.29 5.95
CA TRP A 302 -7.40 0.03 5.60
C TRP A 302 -7.29 0.24 4.08
N GLY A 303 -6.71 -0.73 3.36
CA GLY A 303 -6.59 -0.64 1.91
C GLY A 303 -7.94 -0.62 1.19
N HIS A 304 -8.95 -1.33 1.71
CA HIS A 304 -10.30 -1.32 1.13
C HIS A 304 -11.00 0.02 1.33
N GLN A 305 -10.83 0.67 2.49
CA GLN A 305 -11.40 2.01 2.76
C GLN A 305 -10.86 3.05 1.78
N ILE A 306 -9.53 3.13 1.64
CA ILE A 306 -8.89 4.08 0.73
C ILE A 306 -9.34 3.86 -0.72
N ILE A 307 -9.34 2.61 -1.19
CA ILE A 307 -9.76 2.30 -2.57
C ILE A 307 -11.27 2.49 -2.76
N ALA A 308 -12.08 2.28 -1.74
CA ALA A 308 -13.50 2.57 -1.79
C ALA A 308 -13.76 4.07 -2.00
N CYS A 309 -13.08 4.95 -1.26
CA CYS A 309 -13.15 6.40 -1.46
C CYS A 309 -12.64 6.83 -2.84
N CYS A 310 -11.53 6.25 -3.31
CA CYS A 310 -11.00 6.49 -4.65
C CYS A 310 -12.03 6.09 -5.75
N ARG A 311 -12.70 4.95 -5.60
CA ARG A 311 -13.77 4.53 -6.52
C ARG A 311 -14.99 5.42 -6.43
N MET A 312 -15.36 5.84 -5.23
CA MET A 312 -16.48 6.79 -5.05
C MET A 312 -16.18 8.14 -5.72
N ALA A 313 -14.92 8.56 -5.77
CA ALA A 313 -14.46 9.73 -6.52
C ALA A 313 -14.44 9.51 -8.06
N GLY A 314 -14.75 8.31 -8.54
CA GLY A 314 -14.89 7.99 -9.96
C GLY A 314 -13.64 7.40 -10.64
N PHE A 315 -12.75 6.76 -9.87
CA PHE A 315 -11.56 6.07 -10.39
C PHE A 315 -11.61 4.58 -10.06
N ASP A 316 -11.73 3.69 -11.06
CA ASP A 316 -11.84 2.21 -10.86
C ASP A 316 -10.48 1.60 -10.49
N ALA A 317 -9.92 2.08 -9.38
CA ALA A 317 -8.65 1.60 -8.86
C ALA A 317 -8.73 0.12 -8.45
N MET A 318 -7.65 -0.63 -8.63
CA MET A 318 -7.55 -2.02 -8.20
C MET A 318 -7.60 -2.13 -6.67
N ARG A 319 -8.04 -3.27 -6.15
CA ARG A 319 -7.98 -3.54 -4.71
C ARG A 319 -6.54 -3.63 -4.25
N ASN A 320 -6.25 -3.06 -3.07
CA ASN A 320 -4.92 -3.18 -2.48
C ASN A 320 -4.63 -4.63 -2.04
N THR A 321 -5.64 -5.30 -1.48
CA THR A 321 -5.53 -6.68 -1.01
C THR A 321 -6.59 -7.56 -1.69
N TYR A 322 -6.17 -8.70 -2.26
CA TYR A 322 -7.06 -9.62 -2.94
C TYR A 322 -6.60 -11.08 -2.80
N ARG A 323 -7.24 -11.86 -1.91
CA ARG A 323 -6.99 -13.30 -1.69
C ARG A 323 -5.50 -13.65 -1.50
N PRO A 324 -4.76 -13.00 -0.60
CA PRO A 324 -3.32 -13.25 -0.43
C PRO A 324 -3.03 -14.68 0.06
N LEU A 325 -3.90 -15.29 0.86
CA LEU A 325 -3.73 -16.67 1.36
C LEU A 325 -3.83 -17.76 0.27
N SER A 326 -4.30 -17.41 -0.94
CA SER A 326 -4.32 -18.35 -2.07
C SER A 326 -3.08 -18.24 -2.96
N SER A 327 -2.06 -17.50 -2.52
CA SER A 327 -0.83 -17.31 -3.28
C SER A 327 0.07 -18.55 -3.19
N THR A 328 0.56 -19.02 -4.31
CA THR A 328 1.44 -20.19 -4.42
C THR A 328 2.93 -19.83 -4.51
N SER A 329 3.24 -18.53 -4.56
CA SER A 329 4.61 -18.02 -4.51
C SER A 329 4.71 -16.75 -3.65
N VAL A 330 5.90 -16.48 -3.10
CA VAL A 330 6.14 -15.26 -2.30
C VAL A 330 5.93 -14.00 -3.15
N ALA A 331 6.34 -14.01 -4.42
CA ALA A 331 6.10 -12.90 -5.36
C ALA A 331 4.59 -12.64 -5.57
N GLU A 332 3.80 -13.70 -5.74
CA GLU A 332 2.35 -13.61 -5.89
C GLU A 332 1.68 -13.09 -4.61
N TYR A 333 2.15 -13.54 -3.43
CA TYR A 333 1.65 -13.08 -2.15
C TYR A 333 1.75 -11.55 -2.03
N PHE A 334 2.91 -10.96 -2.28
CA PHE A 334 3.08 -9.51 -2.20
C PHE A 334 2.28 -8.76 -3.28
N ASN A 335 2.08 -9.36 -4.45
CA ASN A 335 1.20 -8.81 -5.48
C ASN A 335 -0.28 -8.77 -5.05
N ARG A 336 -0.71 -9.66 -4.16
CA ARG A 336 -2.07 -9.79 -3.66
C ARG A 336 -2.29 -9.18 -2.28
N TYR A 337 -1.21 -9.03 -1.47
CA TYR A 337 -1.27 -8.56 -0.09
C TYR A 337 -1.24 -7.04 0.01
N TYR A 338 -0.26 -6.39 -0.62
CA TYR A 338 -0.07 -4.94 -0.57
C TYR A 338 0.32 -4.38 -1.95
N PHE A 339 -0.64 -4.42 -2.86
CA PHE A 339 -0.46 -4.14 -4.28
C PHE A 339 0.22 -2.78 -4.55
N TYR A 340 -0.29 -1.68 -3.98
CA TYR A 340 0.22 -0.34 -4.26
C TYR A 340 1.61 -0.08 -3.69
N TYR A 341 1.92 -0.67 -2.55
CA TYR A 341 3.27 -0.61 -2.01
C TYR A 341 4.28 -1.38 -2.88
N LYS A 342 3.92 -2.58 -3.32
CA LYS A 342 4.71 -3.33 -4.28
C LYS A 342 4.89 -2.56 -5.59
N GLU A 343 3.82 -1.93 -6.13
CA GLU A 343 3.92 -1.09 -7.34
C GLU A 343 4.90 0.07 -7.16
N LEU A 344 4.91 0.73 -6.00
CA LEU A 344 5.88 1.77 -5.68
C LEU A 344 7.32 1.22 -5.80
N LEU A 345 7.63 0.12 -5.14
CA LEU A 345 8.97 -0.47 -5.18
C LEU A 345 9.36 -0.90 -6.59
N VAL A 346 8.42 -1.47 -7.35
CA VAL A 346 8.65 -1.86 -8.74
C VAL A 346 8.93 -0.65 -9.63
N TYR A 347 8.15 0.42 -9.47
CA TYR A 347 8.22 1.59 -10.34
C TYR A 347 9.48 2.45 -10.09
N PHE A 348 9.83 2.62 -8.81
CA PHE A 348 10.96 3.48 -8.42
C PHE A 348 12.31 2.77 -8.37
N PHE A 349 12.33 1.46 -8.15
CA PHE A 349 13.60 0.73 -7.93
C PHE A 349 13.80 -0.45 -8.89
N PHE A 350 12.79 -1.34 -9.05
CA PHE A 350 12.95 -2.52 -9.89
C PHE A 350 13.18 -2.14 -11.36
N PHE A 351 12.24 -1.41 -11.97
CA PHE A 351 12.37 -1.05 -13.38
C PHE A 351 13.60 -0.18 -13.69
N PRO A 352 13.90 0.91 -12.95
CA PRO A 352 15.10 1.68 -13.19
C PRO A 352 16.39 0.86 -13.11
N THR A 353 16.46 -0.07 -12.15
CA THR A 353 17.61 -0.96 -12.00
C THR A 353 17.69 -1.98 -13.14
N PHE A 354 16.59 -2.69 -13.38
CA PHE A 354 16.53 -3.73 -14.42
C PHE A 354 16.86 -3.19 -15.82
N LEU A 355 16.31 -2.02 -16.18
CA LEU A 355 16.51 -1.41 -17.50
C LEU A 355 17.93 -0.87 -17.71
N LYS A 356 18.63 -0.47 -16.65
CA LYS A 356 19.99 0.06 -16.72
C LYS A 356 21.06 -1.04 -16.62
N MET A 357 20.71 -2.24 -16.17
CA MET A 357 21.67 -3.33 -16.07
C MET A 357 22.08 -3.84 -17.46
N PRO A 358 23.38 -4.14 -17.67
CA PRO A 358 23.88 -4.71 -18.91
C PRO A 358 23.18 -6.03 -19.26
N THR A 359 22.83 -6.22 -20.52
CA THR A 359 22.16 -7.46 -21.03
C THR A 359 23.01 -8.70 -20.81
N ARG A 360 24.36 -8.56 -20.80
CA ARG A 360 25.33 -9.64 -20.53
C ARG A 360 25.13 -10.32 -19.16
N TRP A 361 24.46 -9.67 -18.19
CA TRP A 361 24.19 -10.25 -16.87
C TRP A 361 23.02 -11.26 -16.90
N GLY A 362 22.32 -11.41 -18.02
CA GLY A 362 21.35 -12.46 -18.29
C GLY A 362 20.42 -12.74 -17.10
N ARG A 363 20.56 -13.94 -16.53
CA ARG A 363 19.71 -14.45 -15.44
C ARG A 363 19.84 -13.65 -14.13
N LEU A 364 20.94 -12.93 -13.88
CA LEU A 364 21.15 -12.16 -12.66
C LEU A 364 20.38 -10.82 -12.63
N ARG A 365 19.95 -10.29 -13.78
CA ARG A 365 19.26 -8.98 -13.86
C ARG A 365 17.99 -8.95 -13.02
N VAL A 366 17.19 -10.00 -13.05
CA VAL A 366 15.92 -10.06 -12.31
C VAL A 366 16.16 -10.17 -10.80
N PRO A 367 16.97 -11.11 -10.27
CA PRO A 367 17.30 -11.16 -8.86
C PRO A 367 17.89 -9.86 -8.33
N LEU A 368 18.85 -9.27 -9.02
CA LEU A 368 19.48 -8.02 -8.59
C LEU A 368 18.48 -6.84 -8.58
N ALA A 369 17.57 -6.76 -9.54
CA ALA A 369 16.51 -5.76 -9.54
C ALA A 369 15.50 -5.99 -8.39
N ILE A 370 15.22 -7.25 -8.02
CA ILE A 370 14.41 -7.59 -6.84
C ILE A 370 15.12 -7.13 -5.57
N PHE A 371 16.41 -7.42 -5.41
CA PHE A 371 17.18 -6.94 -4.27
C PHE A 371 17.23 -5.42 -4.19
N ALA A 372 17.43 -4.72 -5.31
CA ALA A 372 17.40 -3.26 -5.35
C ALA A 372 16.02 -2.71 -4.91
N ALA A 373 14.92 -3.33 -5.31
CA ALA A 373 13.59 -2.89 -4.92
C ALA A 373 13.23 -3.28 -3.49
N VAL A 374 13.44 -4.55 -3.12
CA VAL A 374 12.91 -5.10 -1.87
C VAL A 374 13.87 -4.83 -0.69
N THR A 375 15.17 -4.81 -0.91
CA THR A 375 16.14 -4.50 0.16
C THR A 375 16.38 -3.00 0.23
N PHE A 376 16.97 -2.41 -0.80
CA PHE A 376 17.30 -0.99 -0.77
C PHE A 376 16.05 -0.10 -0.79
N GLY A 377 15.14 -0.32 -1.75
CA GLY A 377 13.95 0.51 -1.91
C GLY A 377 13.01 0.47 -0.71
N ASN A 378 12.78 -0.71 -0.16
CA ASN A 378 11.96 -0.90 1.02
C ASN A 378 12.59 -0.24 2.27
N THR A 379 13.88 -0.45 2.49
CA THR A 379 14.61 0.20 3.60
C THR A 379 14.60 1.72 3.45
N PHE A 380 14.89 2.24 2.25
CA PHE A 380 14.86 3.68 1.99
C PHE A 380 13.46 4.28 2.19
N TYR A 381 12.41 3.57 1.76
CA TYR A 381 11.03 4.01 1.98
C TYR A 381 10.72 4.17 3.48
N HIS A 382 11.06 3.21 4.31
CA HIS A 382 10.86 3.31 5.75
C HIS A 382 11.73 4.39 6.38
N PHE A 383 12.99 4.48 5.98
CA PHE A 383 13.91 5.51 6.46
C PHE A 383 13.40 6.94 6.18
N THR A 384 12.84 7.19 5.00
CA THR A 384 12.25 8.50 4.66
C THR A 384 10.97 8.83 5.46
N ARG A 385 10.35 7.86 6.10
CA ARG A 385 9.18 8.06 6.97
C ARG A 385 9.55 8.28 8.43
N ASP A 386 10.74 7.86 8.82
CA ASP A 386 11.18 7.87 10.21
C ASP A 386 12.10 9.07 10.53
N LEU A 387 11.92 10.16 9.79
CA LEU A 387 12.74 11.39 9.94
C LEU A 387 12.69 11.97 11.35
N GLY A 388 11.55 11.88 12.05
CA GLY A 388 11.45 12.29 13.45
C GLY A 388 12.32 11.44 14.39
N TYR A 389 12.46 10.15 14.10
CA TYR A 389 13.36 9.28 14.85
C TYR A 389 14.84 9.64 14.58
N ILE A 390 15.17 9.96 13.32
CA ILE A 390 16.53 10.40 12.93
C ILE A 390 16.88 11.72 13.61
N GLN A 391 15.93 12.66 13.65
CA GLN A 391 16.08 13.93 14.36
C GLN A 391 16.37 13.73 15.85
N ALA A 392 15.65 12.80 16.50
CA ALA A 392 15.76 12.56 17.94
C ALA A 392 17.04 11.78 18.32
N ASN A 393 17.47 10.81 17.51
CA ASN A 393 18.53 9.85 17.85
C ASN A 393 19.82 10.03 17.04
N GLY A 394 19.81 10.89 16.04
CA GLY A 394 20.92 11.06 15.10
C GLY A 394 20.95 9.98 14.01
N LEU A 395 21.71 10.26 12.94
CA LEU A 395 21.76 9.44 11.74
C LEU A 395 22.30 8.02 12.00
N TRP A 396 23.46 7.92 12.67
CA TRP A 396 24.16 6.65 12.87
C TRP A 396 23.39 5.68 13.77
N ASN A 397 22.84 6.19 14.89
CA ASN A 397 21.99 5.37 15.77
C ASN A 397 20.72 4.91 15.05
N SER A 398 20.17 5.78 14.22
CA SER A 398 19.01 5.43 13.41
C SER A 398 19.32 4.35 12.38
N ILE A 399 20.45 4.44 11.67
CA ILE A 399 20.87 3.40 10.73
C ILE A 399 21.13 2.08 11.46
N ALA A 400 21.81 2.10 12.61
CA ALA A 400 22.09 0.91 13.40
C ALA A 400 20.80 0.22 13.87
N SER A 401 19.75 0.98 14.20
CA SER A 401 18.45 0.45 14.64
C SER A 401 17.63 -0.21 13.51
N TYR A 402 18.09 -0.15 12.25
CA TYR A 402 17.45 -0.82 11.11
C TYR A 402 17.94 -2.25 10.87
N ASP A 403 18.80 -2.80 11.73
CA ASP A 403 19.37 -4.14 11.59
C ASP A 403 18.31 -5.24 11.34
N THR A 404 17.26 -5.27 12.14
CA THR A 404 16.14 -6.22 12.03
C THR A 404 15.36 -6.02 10.74
N PHE A 405 15.09 -4.77 10.37
CA PHE A 405 14.35 -4.47 9.15
C PHE A 405 15.18 -4.75 7.89
N PHE A 406 16.49 -4.51 7.95
CA PHE A 406 17.40 -4.84 6.87
C PHE A 406 17.48 -6.36 6.66
N PHE A 407 17.58 -7.14 7.76
CA PHE A 407 17.50 -8.58 7.72
C PHE A 407 16.18 -9.06 7.08
N TYR A 408 15.03 -8.53 7.55
CA TYR A 408 13.72 -8.78 6.96
C TYR A 408 13.73 -8.57 5.44
N SER A 409 14.27 -7.43 5.00
CA SER A 409 14.26 -7.05 3.58
C SER A 409 15.13 -7.96 2.71
N ILE A 410 16.26 -8.42 3.23
CA ILE A 410 17.15 -9.38 2.53
C ILE A 410 16.46 -10.74 2.39
N VAL A 411 15.91 -11.27 3.49
CA VAL A 411 15.22 -12.56 3.48
C VAL A 411 14.00 -12.53 2.56
N LEU A 412 13.25 -11.43 2.56
CA LEU A 412 12.14 -11.23 1.66
C LEU A 412 12.58 -11.20 0.20
N ALA A 413 13.64 -10.45 -0.12
CA ALA A 413 14.17 -10.37 -1.49
C ALA A 413 14.63 -11.73 -1.99
N ALA A 414 15.32 -12.51 -1.15
CA ALA A 414 15.72 -13.88 -1.44
C ALA A 414 14.50 -14.78 -1.68
N GLY A 415 13.50 -14.73 -0.81
CA GLY A 415 12.26 -15.51 -0.96
C GLY A 415 11.51 -15.21 -2.26
N ILE A 416 11.43 -13.92 -2.64
CA ILE A 416 10.82 -13.51 -3.92
C ILE A 416 11.66 -14.00 -5.11
N ALA A 417 12.98 -13.85 -5.06
CA ALA A 417 13.88 -14.26 -6.13
C ALA A 417 13.80 -15.78 -6.37
N ILE A 418 13.87 -16.58 -5.28
CA ILE A 418 13.79 -18.04 -5.34
C ILE A 418 12.41 -18.50 -5.84
N SER A 419 11.32 -17.91 -5.32
CA SER A 419 9.97 -18.31 -5.71
C SER A 419 9.61 -18.02 -7.18
N ARG A 420 10.40 -17.21 -7.87
CA ARG A 420 10.24 -16.95 -9.31
C ARG A 420 10.94 -17.96 -10.21
N THR A 421 11.88 -18.73 -9.67
CA THR A 421 12.59 -19.77 -10.39
C THR A 421 11.91 -21.13 -10.33
N GLY A 422 10.82 -21.24 -9.55
CA GLY A 422 10.05 -22.47 -9.39
C GLY A 422 9.35 -22.90 -10.69
N ASP A 423 9.21 -24.21 -10.85
CA ASP A 423 8.55 -24.82 -12.01
C ASP A 423 7.09 -24.38 -12.14
N THR A 424 6.61 -24.35 -13.38
CA THR A 424 5.18 -24.18 -13.66
C THR A 424 4.39 -25.31 -13.00
N PRO A 425 3.22 -25.03 -12.39
CA PRO A 425 2.40 -26.08 -11.78
C PRO A 425 2.11 -27.20 -12.77
N ASP A 426 2.45 -28.43 -12.40
CA ASP A 426 2.14 -29.61 -13.20
C ASP A 426 0.67 -30.01 -12.97
N PRO A 427 -0.21 -29.93 -13.99
CA PRO A 427 -1.63 -30.25 -13.83
C PRO A 427 -1.89 -31.67 -13.31
N SER A 428 -0.95 -32.60 -13.46
CA SER A 428 -1.06 -34.00 -13.05
C SER A 428 -0.97 -34.19 -11.53
N LEU A 429 -0.39 -33.23 -10.79
CA LEU A 429 -0.10 -33.35 -9.36
C LEU A 429 -1.28 -33.09 -8.42
N GLY A 430 -2.44 -32.76 -8.94
CA GLY A 430 -3.65 -32.51 -8.16
C GLY A 430 -3.63 -31.23 -7.28
N PHE A 431 -4.78 -30.91 -6.68
CA PHE A 431 -4.98 -29.64 -5.93
C PHE A 431 -4.05 -29.47 -4.71
N VAL A 432 -3.79 -30.57 -3.97
CA VAL A 432 -2.98 -30.51 -2.73
C VAL A 432 -1.55 -30.07 -3.06
N ARG A 433 -0.91 -30.70 -4.04
CA ARG A 433 0.49 -30.42 -4.39
C ARG A 433 0.64 -29.10 -5.17
N ASN A 434 -0.32 -28.75 -6.03
CA ASN A 434 -0.22 -27.55 -6.86
C ASN A 434 -0.70 -26.27 -6.18
N THR A 435 -1.54 -26.38 -5.16
CA THR A 435 -2.17 -25.20 -4.55
C THR A 435 -2.04 -25.15 -3.06
N LEU A 436 -2.49 -26.19 -2.34
CA LEU A 436 -2.58 -26.15 -0.89
C LEU A 436 -1.19 -26.12 -0.23
N LEU A 437 -0.30 -27.02 -0.61
CA LEU A 437 1.04 -27.08 -0.04
C LEU A 437 1.87 -25.83 -0.34
N PRO A 438 1.98 -25.34 -1.60
CA PRO A 438 2.66 -24.07 -1.87
C PRO A 438 2.06 -22.88 -1.12
N ALA A 439 0.74 -22.77 -1.04
CA ALA A 439 0.08 -21.69 -0.32
C ALA A 439 0.36 -21.74 1.19
N SER A 440 0.39 -22.93 1.78
CA SER A 440 0.75 -23.13 3.20
C SER A 440 2.20 -22.75 3.47
N LEU A 441 3.13 -23.14 2.58
CA LEU A 441 4.55 -22.77 2.70
C LEU A 441 4.77 -21.27 2.57
N VAL A 442 4.08 -20.62 1.64
CA VAL A 442 4.10 -19.16 1.49
C VAL A 442 3.51 -18.47 2.73
N GLY A 443 2.42 -19.02 3.28
CA GLY A 443 1.82 -18.53 4.53
C GLY A 443 2.78 -18.66 5.71
N LEU A 444 3.41 -19.82 5.88
CA LEU A 444 4.40 -20.07 6.94
C LEU A 444 5.62 -19.14 6.79
N PHE A 445 6.16 -19.01 5.59
CA PHE A 445 7.27 -18.09 5.31
C PHE A 445 6.94 -16.66 5.74
N ASN A 446 5.76 -16.16 5.35
CA ASN A 446 5.35 -14.80 5.70
C ASN A 446 5.01 -14.67 7.20
N CYS A 447 4.47 -15.72 7.84
CA CYS A 447 4.22 -15.75 9.28
C CYS A 447 5.54 -15.59 10.06
N LEU A 448 6.56 -16.38 9.74
CA LEU A 448 7.89 -16.29 10.36
C LEU A 448 8.60 -14.97 10.04
N LEU A 449 8.50 -14.52 8.78
CA LEU A 449 9.12 -13.27 8.35
C LEU A 449 8.52 -12.04 9.08
N ASN A 450 7.25 -12.10 9.49
CA ASN A 450 6.59 -11.04 10.23
C ASN A 450 7.20 -10.78 11.61
N ILE A 451 7.95 -11.72 12.19
CA ILE A 451 8.72 -11.53 13.42
C ILE A 451 9.67 -10.33 13.27
N PHE A 452 10.31 -10.20 12.10
CA PHE A 452 11.32 -9.18 11.80
C PHE A 452 10.75 -7.90 11.17
N SER A 453 9.45 -7.84 10.89
CA SER A 453 8.82 -6.70 10.21
C SER A 453 8.40 -5.56 11.16
N GLN A 454 8.99 -5.50 12.37
CA GLN A 454 8.65 -4.49 13.35
C GLN A 454 9.30 -3.15 13.01
N THR A 455 8.50 -2.10 13.05
CA THR A 455 8.98 -0.73 12.77
C THR A 455 9.26 0.07 14.04
N ASP A 456 8.90 -0.47 15.21
CA ASP A 456 9.13 0.17 16.51
C ASP A 456 10.58 0.10 16.99
N ARG A 457 11.42 -0.78 16.40
CA ARG A 457 12.84 -0.95 16.70
C ARG A 457 13.11 -1.14 18.20
N ALA A 458 12.19 -1.80 18.88
CA ALA A 458 12.26 -1.96 20.32
C ALA A 458 13.45 -2.79 20.79
N TYR A 459 13.95 -3.70 19.93
CA TYR A 459 15.03 -4.64 20.27
C TYR A 459 15.99 -4.81 19.09
N PRO A 460 17.27 -5.20 19.34
CA PRO A 460 18.23 -5.55 18.30
C PRO A 460 17.88 -6.90 17.64
N LEU A 461 18.37 -7.14 16.45
CA LEU A 461 18.15 -8.34 15.64
C LEU A 461 18.39 -9.65 16.45
N ALA A 462 19.40 -9.66 17.31
CA ALA A 462 19.72 -10.84 18.13
C ALA A 462 18.57 -11.32 19.00
N GLU A 463 17.74 -10.42 19.54
CA GLU A 463 16.57 -10.81 20.35
C GLU A 463 15.46 -11.43 19.50
N TYR A 464 15.24 -10.94 18.29
CA TYR A 464 14.29 -11.53 17.35
C TYR A 464 14.75 -12.92 16.87
N LEU A 465 16.05 -13.08 16.60
CA LEU A 465 16.63 -14.39 16.25
C LEU A 465 16.53 -15.39 17.42
N ARG A 466 16.73 -14.92 18.65
CA ARG A 466 16.53 -15.76 19.84
C ARG A 466 15.05 -16.19 19.96
N PHE A 467 14.11 -15.27 19.79
CA PHE A 467 12.70 -15.61 19.78
C PHE A 467 12.38 -16.63 18.68
N LEU A 468 12.94 -16.46 17.49
CA LEU A 468 12.82 -17.47 16.42
C LEU A 468 13.41 -18.83 16.84
N GLY A 469 14.60 -18.84 17.48
CA GLY A 469 15.22 -20.06 17.99
C GLY A 469 14.32 -20.78 19.01
N HIS A 470 13.69 -20.03 19.92
CA HIS A 470 12.76 -20.59 20.89
C HIS A 470 11.56 -21.31 20.23
N LEU A 471 11.07 -20.84 19.07
CA LEU A 471 10.01 -21.53 18.33
C LEU A 471 10.41 -22.92 17.83
N PHE A 472 11.72 -23.18 17.65
CA PHE A 472 12.26 -24.43 17.13
C PHE A 472 13.14 -25.19 18.15
N PHE A 473 13.03 -24.84 19.43
CA PHE A 473 13.85 -25.45 20.53
C PHE A 473 15.36 -25.28 20.34
N LEU A 474 15.80 -24.26 19.62
CA LEU A 474 17.20 -23.89 19.43
C LEU A 474 17.58 -22.81 20.46
N ASN A 475 17.82 -23.22 21.71
CA ASN A 475 18.19 -22.31 22.83
C ASN A 475 19.69 -22.23 22.99
#